data_dd14f7e7d2463d68a52820ee65cfa13d
#
_entry.id   dd14f7e7d2463d68a52820ee65cfa13d
#
_cell.length_a   1.000
_cell.length_b   1.000
_cell.length_c   1.000
_cell.angle_alpha   90.00
_cell.angle_beta   90.00
_cell.angle_gamma   90.00
#
_symmetry.space_group_name_H-M   'P 1'
#
loop_
_entity.id
_entity.type
_entity.pdbx_description
1 polymer ?
#
loop_
_entity_poly.entity_id
_entity_poly.type
_entity_poly.pdbx_seq_one_letter_code
_entity_poly.pdbx_strand_id
1 'polypeptide(L)'
;MSPRPLRALLGAAAAALVSAAALAFPSQAAANPGEKVDNPFEGAKLYVNPVWSAKAAAEPGGSAVANESTAVWLDRIGAIEGNDSPTTGSMGLRDHLEEAVRQSGGDPLTIQVVIYNLPGRDCAALASNGELGPDELDRYKSEYIDPIADIMWDFADYENLRIVAIIEIDSLPNLVTNVGGNGGTELCAYMKQNGGYVNGVGYALRKLGEIPNVYNYIDAAHHGWIGWDSNFGPSVDIFYEAANASGSTVDYVHGFISNTANYSATVEPYLDVNGTVNGQLIRQSKWVDWNQYVDELSFVQDLRQALIAKGFRSDIGMLIDTSRNGWGGPNRPTGPSSSTDLNTYVDESRIDRRIHPGNWCNQAGAGLGERPTVNPAPGVDAYVWVKPPGESDGASEEIPNDEGKGFDRMCDPTYQGNARNGNNPSGALPNAPISGHWFSAQFRELLANAYPPL
;
A
#
# COMPACT_ATOMS: atom_id res chain seq x y z
N MET A 1 41.78 27.34 91.15
CA MET A 1 40.67 26.42 91.05
C MET A 1 40.01 26.64 89.70
N SER A 2 40.28 25.74 88.77
CA SER A 2 39.87 25.85 87.36
C SER A 2 38.55 25.21 87.14
N PRO A 3 37.62 25.75 86.28
CA PRO A 3 36.52 25.01 85.77
C PRO A 3 36.84 24.48 84.34
N ARG A 4 36.45 23.26 84.11
CA ARG A 4 36.57 22.57 82.82
C ARG A 4 35.43 23.01 81.85
N PRO A 5 35.68 23.05 80.51
CA PRO A 5 34.64 23.37 79.53
C PRO A 5 33.87 22.16 79.09
N LEU A 6 32.57 22.37 78.85
CA LEU A 6 31.59 21.47 78.23
C LEU A 6 31.84 21.32 76.74
N ARG A 7 31.91 20.10 76.22
CA ARG A 7 31.95 19.78 74.80
C ARG A 7 30.53 19.74 74.25
N ALA A 8 30.22 20.62 73.26
CA ALA A 8 29.04 20.56 72.45
C ALA A 8 29.25 19.61 71.28
N LEU A 9 28.33 18.60 71.15
CA LEU A 9 28.27 17.74 70.01
C LEU A 9 27.40 18.42 68.93
N LEU A 10 28.04 18.74 67.79
CA LEU A 10 27.34 19.14 66.57
C LEU A 10 26.89 17.87 65.81
N GLY A 11 25.60 17.63 65.74
CA GLY A 11 24.99 16.65 64.83
C GLY A 11 24.80 17.26 63.44
N ALA A 12 25.46 16.71 62.44
CA ALA A 12 25.24 17.06 61.04
C ALA A 12 24.05 16.28 60.52
N ALA A 13 22.95 16.97 60.21
CA ALA A 13 21.83 16.41 59.46
C ALA A 13 22.12 16.54 57.95
N ALA A 14 22.32 15.43 57.28
CA ALA A 14 22.43 15.38 55.81
C ALA A 14 21.01 15.40 55.21
N ALA A 15 20.64 16.49 54.58
CA ALA A 15 19.39 16.58 53.79
C ALA A 15 19.68 16.01 52.40
N ALA A 16 19.10 14.86 52.08
CA ALA A 16 19.11 14.28 50.74
C ALA A 16 18.07 15.03 49.87
N LEU A 17 18.55 15.83 48.93
CA LEU A 17 17.75 16.42 47.88
C LEU A 17 17.43 15.33 46.83
N VAL A 18 16.23 14.82 46.80
CA VAL A 18 15.71 13.99 45.71
C VAL A 18 15.24 14.95 44.60
N SER A 19 16.08 15.08 43.56
CA SER A 19 15.68 15.78 42.34
C SER A 19 14.75 14.91 41.53
N ALA A 20 13.45 15.18 41.57
CA ALA A 20 12.47 14.61 40.65
C ALA A 20 12.70 15.24 39.26
N ALA A 21 13.36 14.52 38.37
CA ALA A 21 13.36 14.86 36.95
C ALA A 21 11.96 14.61 36.40
N ALA A 22 11.18 15.67 36.22
CA ALA A 22 9.95 15.63 35.46
C ALA A 22 10.32 15.36 33.99
N LEU A 23 10.00 14.15 33.52
CA LEU A 23 9.99 13.84 32.09
C LEU A 23 8.88 14.69 31.47
N ALA A 24 9.25 15.79 30.84
CA ALA A 24 8.34 16.55 30.00
C ALA A 24 8.11 15.73 28.73
N PHE A 25 6.98 15.05 28.65
CA PHE A 25 6.46 14.58 27.38
C PHE A 25 6.17 15.81 26.53
N PRO A 26 6.61 15.88 25.26
CA PRO A 26 6.20 16.95 24.38
C PRO A 26 4.65 16.89 24.31
N SER A 27 3.98 17.94 24.74
CA SER A 27 2.56 18.09 24.47
C SER A 27 2.43 18.24 22.95
N GLN A 28 1.80 17.26 22.29
CA GLN A 28 1.34 17.47 20.93
C GLN A 28 0.46 18.72 20.93
N ALA A 29 0.90 19.74 20.19
CA ALA A 29 0.05 20.89 19.92
C ALA A 29 -1.18 20.33 19.19
N ALA A 30 -2.37 20.60 19.71
CA ALA A 30 -3.60 20.32 18.99
C ALA A 30 -3.50 21.10 17.65
N ALA A 31 -3.60 20.35 16.53
CA ALA A 31 -3.63 20.97 15.21
C ALA A 31 -4.78 21.97 15.17
N ASN A 32 -4.55 23.12 14.56
CA ASN A 32 -5.62 24.08 14.35
C ASN A 32 -6.68 23.45 13.41
N PRO A 33 -7.97 23.70 13.62
CA PRO A 33 -9.02 23.22 12.72
C PRO A 33 -8.70 23.64 11.28
N GLY A 34 -8.49 22.63 10.39
CA GLY A 34 -8.18 22.84 8.98
C GLY A 34 -6.71 22.72 8.57
N GLU A 35 -5.75 22.51 9.49
CA GLU A 35 -4.36 22.22 9.16
C GLU A 35 -4.14 20.68 9.12
N LYS A 36 -3.72 20.15 7.95
CA LYS A 36 -3.40 18.74 7.78
C LYS A 36 -2.21 18.36 8.67
N VAL A 37 -2.30 17.22 9.36
CA VAL A 37 -1.18 16.69 10.15
C VAL A 37 -0.12 16.09 9.22
N ASP A 38 1.11 16.01 9.69
CA ASP A 38 2.24 15.47 8.92
C ASP A 38 2.03 13.99 8.59
N ASN A 39 1.72 13.15 9.58
CA ASN A 39 1.37 11.76 9.36
C ASN A 39 -0.10 11.51 9.80
N PRO A 40 -1.02 11.20 8.85
CA PRO A 40 -2.43 11.00 9.20
C PRO A 40 -2.70 9.76 10.07
N PHE A 41 -1.76 8.84 10.15
CA PHE A 41 -1.89 7.64 10.98
C PHE A 41 -1.42 7.89 12.43
N GLU A 42 -0.55 8.87 12.66
CA GLU A 42 0.03 9.10 13.99
C GLU A 42 -1.01 9.58 15.00
N GLY A 43 -1.07 8.87 16.13
CA GLY A 43 -2.01 9.16 17.21
C GLY A 43 -3.48 8.90 16.87
N ALA A 44 -3.77 8.22 15.76
CA ALA A 44 -5.12 7.90 15.32
C ALA A 44 -5.43 6.40 15.52
N LYS A 45 -6.70 6.10 15.81
CA LYS A 45 -7.25 4.76 15.62
C LYS A 45 -7.30 4.45 14.13
N LEU A 46 -7.25 3.18 13.77
CA LEU A 46 -7.42 2.74 12.39
C LEU A 46 -8.84 2.18 12.21
N TYR A 47 -9.48 2.61 11.13
CA TYR A 47 -10.82 2.15 10.78
C TYR A 47 -10.84 0.64 10.52
N VAL A 48 -11.74 -0.07 11.16
CA VAL A 48 -12.01 -1.49 10.89
C VAL A 48 -13.19 -1.59 9.93
N ASN A 49 -12.94 -2.05 8.71
CA ASN A 49 -13.99 -2.26 7.73
C ASN A 49 -14.91 -3.41 8.16
N PRO A 50 -16.18 -3.14 8.53
CA PRO A 50 -17.05 -4.18 9.10
C PRO A 50 -17.40 -5.28 8.10
N VAL A 51 -17.43 -4.98 6.80
CA VAL A 51 -17.72 -5.96 5.75
C VAL A 51 -16.58 -6.97 5.63
N TRP A 52 -15.34 -6.50 5.57
CA TRP A 52 -14.17 -7.36 5.56
C TRP A 52 -14.00 -8.12 6.88
N SER A 53 -14.15 -7.42 8.01
CA SER A 53 -14.08 -8.00 9.35
C SER A 53 -15.00 -9.19 9.52
N ALA A 54 -16.26 -9.07 9.08
CA ALA A 54 -17.23 -10.16 9.15
C ALA A 54 -16.82 -11.37 8.28
N LYS A 55 -16.33 -11.14 7.06
CA LYS A 55 -15.82 -12.20 6.17
C LYS A 55 -14.61 -12.90 6.79
N ALA A 56 -13.65 -12.12 7.31
CA ALA A 56 -12.46 -12.66 7.96
C ALA A 56 -12.83 -13.49 9.20
N ALA A 57 -13.69 -12.98 10.09
CA ALA A 57 -14.13 -13.67 11.30
C ALA A 57 -14.89 -14.97 11.03
N ALA A 58 -15.54 -15.09 9.87
CA ALA A 58 -16.25 -16.30 9.45
C ALA A 58 -15.30 -17.44 9.02
N GLU A 59 -14.05 -17.13 8.70
CA GLU A 59 -13.06 -18.14 8.31
C GLU A 59 -12.36 -18.75 9.53
N PRO A 60 -12.01 -20.04 9.48
CA PRO A 60 -11.24 -20.68 10.54
C PRO A 60 -9.92 -19.95 10.82
N GLY A 61 -9.73 -19.48 12.06
CA GLY A 61 -8.55 -18.72 12.48
C GLY A 61 -8.60 -17.22 12.13
N GLY A 62 -9.54 -16.77 11.32
CA GLY A 62 -9.60 -15.40 10.84
C GLY A 62 -9.95 -14.36 11.91
N SER A 63 -10.56 -14.78 13.02
CA SER A 63 -10.81 -13.90 14.17
C SER A 63 -9.53 -13.26 14.76
N ALA A 64 -8.38 -13.86 14.52
CA ALA A 64 -7.09 -13.32 14.97
C ALA A 64 -6.76 -11.98 14.30
N VAL A 65 -7.30 -11.71 13.11
CA VAL A 65 -7.00 -10.51 12.31
C VAL A 65 -8.26 -9.72 11.93
N ALA A 66 -9.44 -10.17 12.31
CA ALA A 66 -10.70 -9.53 11.92
C ALA A 66 -10.85 -8.07 12.38
N ASN A 67 -10.04 -7.64 13.35
CA ASN A 67 -10.01 -6.26 13.85
C ASN A 67 -8.88 -5.42 13.22
N GLU A 68 -8.14 -5.96 12.26
CA GLU A 68 -7.15 -5.17 11.53
C GLU A 68 -7.82 -4.23 10.53
N SER A 69 -7.18 -3.09 10.29
CA SER A 69 -7.66 -2.10 9.34
C SER A 69 -7.36 -2.52 7.91
N THR A 70 -8.36 -2.44 7.04
CA THR A 70 -8.21 -2.60 5.58
C THR A 70 -8.85 -1.43 4.86
N ALA A 71 -8.39 -1.14 3.64
CA ALA A 71 -8.96 -0.05 2.85
C ALA A 71 -10.35 -0.40 2.29
N VAL A 72 -11.11 0.66 2.01
CA VAL A 72 -12.37 0.61 1.27
C VAL A 72 -12.08 0.89 -0.20
N TRP A 73 -12.45 -0.02 -1.09
CA TRP A 73 -12.20 0.12 -2.53
C TRP A 73 -13.41 0.66 -3.26
N LEU A 74 -13.22 1.79 -3.96
CA LEU A 74 -14.20 2.36 -4.87
C LEU A 74 -13.76 2.02 -6.31
N ASP A 75 -14.02 0.80 -6.75
CA ASP A 75 -13.52 0.27 -8.02
C ASP A 75 -14.47 0.48 -9.21
N ARG A 76 -15.60 1.14 -8.99
CA ARG A 76 -16.62 1.48 -9.98
C ARG A 76 -17.56 2.56 -9.43
N ILE A 77 -18.31 3.22 -10.30
CA ILE A 77 -19.29 4.26 -9.93
C ILE A 77 -20.31 3.72 -8.90
N GLY A 78 -20.83 2.50 -9.14
CA GLY A 78 -21.79 1.89 -8.22
C GLY A 78 -21.26 1.61 -6.80
N ALA A 79 -19.92 1.58 -6.60
CA ALA A 79 -19.34 1.40 -5.27
C ALA A 79 -19.45 2.66 -4.38
N ILE A 80 -19.70 3.83 -4.98
CA ILE A 80 -19.85 5.10 -4.23
C ILE A 80 -21.09 5.05 -3.34
N GLU A 81 -22.23 4.61 -3.88
CA GLU A 81 -23.50 4.54 -3.17
C GLU A 81 -23.67 3.20 -2.43
N GLY A 82 -22.96 2.14 -2.86
CA GLY A 82 -23.23 0.79 -2.37
C GLY A 82 -24.60 0.28 -2.79
N ASN A 83 -25.16 -0.70 -2.06
CA ASN A 83 -26.51 -1.17 -2.28
C ASN A 83 -27.13 -1.75 -1.00
N ASP A 84 -28.44 -1.61 -0.83
CA ASP A 84 -29.24 -2.07 0.33
C ASP A 84 -29.74 -3.51 0.20
N SER A 85 -29.18 -4.32 -0.71
CA SER A 85 -29.62 -5.70 -0.88
C SER A 85 -29.39 -6.53 0.39
N PRO A 86 -30.40 -7.21 0.94
CA PRO A 86 -30.23 -8.01 2.17
C PRO A 86 -29.33 -9.25 1.96
N THR A 87 -29.02 -9.62 0.71
CA THR A 87 -28.19 -10.79 0.37
C THR A 87 -26.84 -10.45 -0.23
N THR A 88 -26.76 -9.33 -0.94
CA THR A 88 -25.55 -8.87 -1.63
C THR A 88 -25.25 -7.40 -1.34
N GLY A 89 -25.81 -6.87 -0.26
CA GLY A 89 -25.62 -5.48 0.13
C GLY A 89 -24.15 -5.14 0.38
N SER A 90 -23.77 -3.96 -0.05
CA SER A 90 -22.45 -3.39 0.18
C SER A 90 -22.60 -1.97 0.68
N MET A 91 -21.83 -1.62 1.70
CA MET A 91 -21.74 -0.25 2.18
C MET A 91 -21.18 0.64 1.07
N GLY A 92 -21.76 1.82 0.90
CA GLY A 92 -21.21 2.89 0.08
C GLY A 92 -20.18 3.72 0.83
N LEU A 93 -19.59 4.71 0.15
CA LEU A 93 -18.60 5.59 0.75
C LEU A 93 -19.16 6.32 1.98
N ARG A 94 -20.40 6.85 1.88
CA ARG A 94 -21.06 7.57 3.00
C ARG A 94 -21.21 6.66 4.20
N ASP A 95 -21.68 5.42 4.02
CA ASP A 95 -21.87 4.46 5.11
C ASP A 95 -20.55 4.15 5.83
N HIS A 96 -19.46 4.00 5.06
CA HIS A 96 -18.12 3.78 5.61
C HIS A 96 -17.62 4.99 6.41
N LEU A 97 -17.87 6.22 5.94
CA LEU A 97 -17.47 7.43 6.65
C LEU A 97 -18.30 7.66 7.92
N GLU A 98 -19.61 7.41 7.90
CA GLU A 98 -20.47 7.43 9.08
C GLU A 98 -20.03 6.40 10.11
N GLU A 99 -19.72 5.18 9.67
CA GLU A 99 -19.18 4.13 10.54
C GLU A 99 -17.81 4.51 11.11
N ALA A 100 -16.94 5.16 10.31
CA ALA A 100 -15.66 5.66 10.79
C ALA A 100 -15.83 6.72 11.89
N VAL A 101 -16.76 7.66 11.72
CA VAL A 101 -17.11 8.63 12.76
C VAL A 101 -17.62 7.93 14.02
N ARG A 102 -18.44 6.89 13.87
CA ARG A 102 -18.93 6.08 14.99
C ARG A 102 -17.78 5.35 15.72
N GLN A 103 -16.84 4.73 14.97
CA GLN A 103 -15.69 4.03 15.57
C GLN A 103 -14.70 5.00 16.24
N SER A 104 -14.57 6.22 15.72
CA SER A 104 -13.76 7.28 16.31
C SER A 104 -14.13 7.50 17.79
N GLY A 105 -15.42 7.61 18.10
CA GLY A 105 -15.88 7.88 19.46
C GLY A 105 -15.38 9.22 20.01
N GLY A 106 -14.95 10.14 19.12
CA GLY A 106 -14.37 11.42 19.47
C GLY A 106 -12.85 11.48 19.48
N ASP A 107 -12.17 10.34 19.30
CA ASP A 107 -10.70 10.29 19.13
C ASP A 107 -10.34 10.40 17.63
N PRO A 108 -9.09 10.80 17.29
CA PRO A 108 -8.63 10.73 15.92
C PRO A 108 -8.73 9.32 15.33
N LEU A 109 -9.27 9.22 14.11
CA LEU A 109 -9.38 7.96 13.39
C LEU A 109 -9.02 8.16 11.93
N THR A 110 -8.25 7.23 11.38
CA THR A 110 -7.85 7.19 9.97
C THR A 110 -8.57 6.08 9.24
N ILE A 111 -9.25 6.44 8.15
CA ILE A 111 -9.83 5.52 7.16
C ILE A 111 -9.08 5.61 5.85
N GLN A 112 -8.82 4.47 5.20
CA GLN A 112 -8.22 4.39 3.87
C GLN A 112 -9.30 4.14 2.83
N VAL A 113 -9.31 4.97 1.77
CA VAL A 113 -10.25 4.86 0.64
C VAL A 113 -9.44 4.79 -0.65
N VAL A 114 -9.64 3.73 -1.41
CA VAL A 114 -8.97 3.54 -2.71
C VAL A 114 -9.83 4.12 -3.82
N ILE A 115 -9.25 5.04 -4.55
CA ILE A 115 -9.79 5.64 -5.78
C ILE A 115 -9.24 4.84 -6.95
N TYR A 116 -10.10 4.10 -7.65
CA TYR A 116 -9.65 3.12 -8.64
C TYR A 116 -10.66 2.93 -9.77
N ASN A 117 -10.81 3.92 -10.64
CA ASN A 117 -11.74 3.83 -11.78
C ASN A 117 -11.32 4.68 -12.99
N LEU A 118 -10.01 4.89 -13.22
CA LEU A 118 -9.52 5.60 -14.40
C LEU A 118 -10.08 5.01 -15.70
N PRO A 119 -10.35 5.85 -16.71
CA PRO A 119 -10.68 5.38 -18.06
C PRO A 119 -9.60 4.45 -18.60
N GLY A 120 -9.99 3.30 -19.14
CA GLY A 120 -9.05 2.29 -19.62
C GLY A 120 -8.13 1.74 -18.52
N ARG A 121 -8.63 1.69 -17.28
CA ARG A 121 -7.92 1.17 -16.09
C ARG A 121 -7.25 -0.17 -16.38
N ASP A 122 -6.07 -0.36 -15.80
CA ASP A 122 -5.24 -1.55 -15.97
C ASP A 122 -5.01 -1.93 -17.43
N CYS A 123 -4.55 -0.95 -18.19
CA CYS A 123 -4.30 -1.09 -19.61
C CYS A 123 -3.37 -2.26 -19.99
N ALA A 124 -2.66 -2.86 -19.01
CA ALA A 124 -1.75 -3.99 -19.19
C ALA A 124 -2.19 -5.28 -18.48
N ALA A 125 -3.28 -5.26 -17.67
CA ALA A 125 -3.78 -6.40 -16.89
C ALA A 125 -5.31 -6.54 -17.06
N LEU A 126 -5.76 -7.63 -17.68
CA LEU A 126 -7.18 -7.78 -18.03
C LEU A 126 -8.08 -8.15 -16.85
N ALA A 127 -7.54 -8.78 -15.80
CA ALA A 127 -8.32 -9.26 -14.66
C ALA A 127 -9.00 -8.15 -13.86
N SER A 128 -8.44 -6.95 -13.88
CA SER A 128 -8.84 -5.78 -13.10
C SER A 128 -9.30 -4.60 -13.96
N ASN A 129 -9.63 -4.83 -15.24
CA ASN A 129 -10.19 -3.78 -16.10
C ASN A 129 -11.40 -3.10 -15.44
N GLY A 130 -11.54 -1.79 -15.70
CA GLY A 130 -12.63 -0.98 -15.21
C GLY A 130 -13.81 -0.88 -16.16
N GLU A 131 -14.87 -0.23 -15.71
CA GLU A 131 -16.10 0.00 -16.48
C GLU A 131 -15.99 1.17 -17.47
N LEU A 132 -15.01 2.08 -17.27
CA LEU A 132 -14.86 3.26 -18.11
C LEU A 132 -13.96 2.98 -19.30
N GLY A 133 -14.47 3.26 -20.51
CA GLY A 133 -13.69 3.19 -21.74
C GLY A 133 -12.58 4.25 -21.78
N PRO A 134 -11.59 4.09 -22.68
CA PRO A 134 -10.39 4.93 -22.70
C PRO A 134 -10.64 6.42 -22.97
N ASP A 135 -11.78 6.79 -23.56
CA ASP A 135 -12.16 8.18 -23.87
C ASP A 135 -13.13 8.79 -22.86
N GLU A 136 -13.46 8.09 -21.78
CA GLU A 136 -14.50 8.49 -20.83
C GLU A 136 -13.96 9.31 -19.64
N LEU A 137 -12.93 10.15 -19.87
CA LEU A 137 -12.37 11.00 -18.82
C LEU A 137 -13.38 11.96 -18.20
N ASP A 138 -14.35 12.46 -19.00
CA ASP A 138 -15.37 13.36 -18.48
C ASP A 138 -16.36 12.63 -17.56
N ARG A 139 -16.67 11.35 -17.83
CA ARG A 139 -17.46 10.52 -16.93
C ARG A 139 -16.70 10.21 -15.63
N TYR A 140 -15.41 9.89 -15.73
CA TYR A 140 -14.56 9.73 -14.55
C TYR A 140 -14.62 10.96 -13.63
N LYS A 141 -14.57 12.17 -14.20
CA LYS A 141 -14.67 13.39 -13.42
C LYS A 141 -16.04 13.58 -12.81
N SER A 142 -17.09 13.56 -13.64
CA SER A 142 -18.45 13.98 -13.23
C SER A 142 -19.27 12.90 -12.54
N GLU A 143 -19.04 11.61 -12.86
CA GLU A 143 -19.82 10.51 -12.32
C GLU A 143 -19.07 9.73 -11.23
N TYR A 144 -17.76 9.95 -11.09
CA TYR A 144 -16.96 9.23 -10.11
C TYR A 144 -16.23 10.16 -9.13
N ILE A 145 -15.30 11.02 -9.57
CA ILE A 145 -14.52 11.87 -8.65
C ILE A 145 -15.38 12.95 -7.99
N ASP A 146 -16.23 13.66 -8.74
CA ASP A 146 -17.05 14.72 -8.15
C ASP A 146 -18.01 14.21 -7.09
N PRO A 147 -18.79 13.10 -7.29
CA PRO A 147 -19.63 12.54 -6.23
C PRO A 147 -18.84 12.07 -5.01
N ILE A 148 -17.66 11.46 -5.20
CA ILE A 148 -16.77 11.07 -4.09
C ILE A 148 -16.34 12.31 -3.29
N ALA A 149 -15.90 13.36 -3.98
CA ALA A 149 -15.48 14.60 -3.35
C ALA A 149 -16.64 15.26 -2.59
N ASP A 150 -17.84 15.31 -3.19
CA ASP A 150 -19.03 15.87 -2.54
C ASP A 150 -19.37 15.11 -1.24
N ILE A 151 -19.34 13.78 -1.26
CA ILE A 151 -19.53 12.98 -0.04
C ILE A 151 -18.44 13.28 0.99
N MET A 152 -17.16 13.31 0.61
CA MET A 152 -16.07 13.59 1.54
C MET A 152 -16.15 15.01 2.12
N TRP A 153 -16.63 16.00 1.35
CA TRP A 153 -16.89 17.36 1.82
C TRP A 153 -17.93 17.41 2.94
N ASP A 154 -18.97 16.56 2.91
CA ASP A 154 -19.96 16.48 4.00
C ASP A 154 -19.33 16.03 5.34
N PHE A 155 -18.13 15.44 5.29
CA PHE A 155 -17.36 15.01 6.47
C PHE A 155 -16.15 15.93 6.78
N ALA A 156 -15.98 17.04 6.08
CA ALA A 156 -14.82 17.92 6.25
C ALA A 156 -14.75 18.58 7.64
N ASP A 157 -15.91 18.81 8.28
CA ASP A 157 -16.00 19.41 9.62
C ASP A 157 -15.76 18.41 10.78
N TYR A 158 -15.57 17.11 10.49
CA TYR A 158 -15.21 16.13 11.50
C TYR A 158 -13.70 16.16 11.76
N GLU A 159 -13.25 17.02 12.67
CA GLU A 159 -11.83 17.27 12.98
C GLU A 159 -11.03 16.00 13.34
N ASN A 160 -11.71 14.98 13.88
CA ASN A 160 -11.09 13.71 14.27
C ASN A 160 -11.11 12.65 13.17
N LEU A 161 -11.71 12.91 12.03
CA LEU A 161 -11.71 11.98 10.89
C LEU A 161 -10.60 12.36 9.90
N ARG A 162 -9.71 11.42 9.61
CA ARG A 162 -8.65 11.54 8.59
C ARG A 162 -8.91 10.55 7.48
N ILE A 163 -9.10 11.04 6.26
CA ILE A 163 -9.40 10.22 5.09
C ILE A 163 -8.13 10.12 4.23
N VAL A 164 -7.50 8.96 4.22
CA VAL A 164 -6.35 8.67 3.35
C VAL A 164 -6.88 8.16 2.02
N ALA A 165 -6.75 8.95 0.97
CA ALA A 165 -7.13 8.58 -0.38
C ALA A 165 -5.93 7.97 -1.12
N ILE A 166 -6.03 6.70 -1.49
CA ILE A 166 -5.06 6.00 -2.33
C ILE A 166 -5.46 6.21 -3.78
N ILE A 167 -4.61 6.89 -4.54
CA ILE A 167 -4.95 7.42 -5.87
C ILE A 167 -4.45 6.48 -6.96
N GLU A 168 -5.39 5.83 -7.62
CA GLU A 168 -5.32 5.15 -8.91
C GLU A 168 -4.14 4.16 -9.04
N ILE A 169 -4.37 2.98 -8.48
CA ILE A 169 -3.41 1.87 -8.45
C ILE A 169 -3.05 1.43 -9.86
N ASP A 170 -1.80 1.04 -10.07
CA ASP A 170 -1.26 0.51 -11.34
C ASP A 170 -1.51 1.40 -12.56
N SER A 171 -1.58 2.72 -12.39
CA SER A 171 -1.91 3.68 -13.46
C SER A 171 -0.68 4.27 -14.14
N LEU A 172 -0.06 5.27 -13.51
CA LEU A 172 1.05 6.04 -14.08
C LEU A 172 2.27 5.19 -14.46
N PRO A 173 2.70 4.18 -13.66
CA PRO A 173 3.81 3.30 -14.02
C PRO A 173 3.59 2.53 -15.33
N ASN A 174 2.34 2.17 -15.66
CA ASN A 174 2.00 1.56 -16.95
C ASN A 174 2.38 2.44 -18.14
N LEU A 175 2.28 3.76 -18.01
CA LEU A 175 2.65 4.71 -19.06
C LEU A 175 4.16 4.85 -19.25
N VAL A 176 4.96 4.32 -18.33
CA VAL A 176 6.41 4.21 -18.43
C VAL A 176 6.82 2.89 -19.09
N THR A 177 6.29 1.78 -18.60
CA THR A 177 6.83 0.45 -18.91
C THR A 177 6.04 -0.34 -19.94
N ASN A 178 4.75 -0.02 -20.16
CA ASN A 178 3.85 -0.83 -20.99
C ASN A 178 3.34 -0.13 -22.26
N VAL A 179 3.99 0.93 -22.71
CA VAL A 179 3.58 1.74 -23.88
C VAL A 179 4.25 1.40 -25.20
N GLY A 180 5.09 0.38 -25.26
CA GLY A 180 5.78 -0.01 -26.49
C GLY A 180 6.76 -1.16 -26.28
N GLY A 181 7.38 -1.64 -27.36
CA GLY A 181 8.35 -2.74 -27.33
C GLY A 181 7.74 -4.11 -27.06
N ASN A 182 8.57 -5.06 -26.62
CA ASN A 182 8.14 -6.40 -26.25
C ASN A 182 7.42 -6.37 -24.90
N GLY A 183 6.08 -6.33 -24.92
CA GLY A 183 5.25 -6.35 -23.70
C GLY A 183 4.37 -5.13 -23.52
N GLY A 184 4.52 -4.07 -24.33
CA GLY A 184 3.57 -2.96 -24.36
C GLY A 184 2.20 -3.37 -24.90
N THR A 185 1.16 -2.64 -24.52
CA THR A 185 -0.19 -2.82 -25.05
C THR A 185 -0.60 -1.60 -25.86
N GLU A 186 -1.48 -1.81 -26.85
CA GLU A 186 -2.07 -0.71 -27.62
C GLU A 186 -2.87 0.24 -26.71
N LEU A 187 -3.56 -0.31 -25.71
CA LEU A 187 -4.35 0.48 -24.78
C LEU A 187 -3.45 1.39 -23.91
N CYS A 188 -2.33 0.88 -23.35
CA CYS A 188 -1.41 1.72 -22.58
C CYS A 188 -0.79 2.82 -23.45
N ALA A 189 -0.44 2.51 -24.68
CA ALA A 189 0.05 3.50 -25.64
C ALA A 189 -0.99 4.57 -25.93
N TYR A 190 -2.26 4.18 -26.09
CA TYR A 190 -3.36 5.10 -26.28
C TYR A 190 -3.61 5.98 -25.04
N MET A 191 -3.64 5.40 -23.85
CA MET A 191 -3.83 6.15 -22.58
C MET A 191 -2.70 7.16 -22.34
N LYS A 192 -1.48 6.85 -22.76
CA LYS A 192 -0.38 7.81 -22.76
C LYS A 192 -0.60 8.93 -23.77
N GLN A 193 -1.02 8.59 -24.98
CA GLN A 193 -1.24 9.57 -26.06
C GLN A 193 -2.38 10.55 -25.75
N ASN A 194 -3.51 10.05 -25.21
CA ASN A 194 -4.67 10.88 -24.89
C ASN A 194 -4.53 11.63 -23.57
N GLY A 195 -3.50 11.31 -22.75
CA GLY A 195 -3.24 11.92 -21.45
C GLY A 195 -4.27 11.53 -20.37
N GLY A 196 -5.08 10.51 -20.60
CA GLY A 196 -6.21 10.12 -19.72
C GLY A 196 -5.78 9.87 -18.29
N TYR A 197 -4.71 9.08 -18.07
CA TYR A 197 -4.21 8.78 -16.73
C TYR A 197 -3.63 10.01 -16.03
N VAL A 198 -2.76 10.74 -16.70
CA VAL A 198 -2.13 11.95 -16.13
C VAL A 198 -3.18 12.99 -15.74
N ASN A 199 -4.14 13.26 -16.62
CA ASN A 199 -5.20 14.23 -16.36
C ASN A 199 -6.22 13.73 -15.32
N GLY A 200 -6.53 12.43 -15.32
CA GLY A 200 -7.44 11.83 -14.33
C GLY A 200 -6.86 11.86 -12.93
N VAL A 201 -5.61 11.43 -12.76
CA VAL A 201 -4.89 11.49 -11.48
C VAL A 201 -4.79 12.95 -11.00
N GLY A 202 -4.38 13.88 -11.86
CA GLY A 202 -4.31 15.30 -11.50
C GLY A 202 -5.67 15.87 -11.07
N TYR A 203 -6.75 15.48 -11.74
CA TYR A 203 -8.10 15.91 -11.37
C TYR A 203 -8.50 15.38 -9.98
N ALA A 204 -8.27 14.09 -9.72
CA ALA A 204 -8.56 13.48 -8.43
C ALA A 204 -7.75 14.14 -7.30
N LEU A 205 -6.43 14.34 -7.51
CA LEU A 205 -5.56 15.01 -6.55
C LEU A 205 -6.07 16.39 -6.16
N ARG A 206 -6.48 17.22 -7.15
CA ARG A 206 -7.02 18.54 -6.89
C ARG A 206 -8.33 18.48 -6.11
N LYS A 207 -9.31 17.72 -6.62
CA LYS A 207 -10.66 17.69 -6.04
C LYS A 207 -10.66 17.16 -4.60
N LEU A 208 -9.90 16.12 -4.34
CA LEU A 208 -9.79 15.50 -3.02
C LEU A 208 -8.81 16.28 -2.13
N GLY A 209 -7.73 16.82 -2.69
CA GLY A 209 -6.72 17.57 -1.95
C GLY A 209 -7.20 18.91 -1.41
N GLU A 210 -8.24 19.52 -2.00
CA GLU A 210 -8.92 20.72 -1.51
C GLU A 210 -9.68 20.47 -0.19
N ILE A 211 -10.01 19.20 0.14
CA ILE A 211 -10.78 18.83 1.33
C ILE A 211 -9.84 18.79 2.55
N PRO A 212 -10.15 19.50 3.65
CA PRO A 212 -9.22 19.72 4.76
C PRO A 212 -8.69 18.45 5.45
N ASN A 213 -9.52 17.41 5.54
CA ASN A 213 -9.20 16.16 6.24
C ASN A 213 -8.90 14.98 5.29
N VAL A 214 -8.64 15.24 4.00
CA VAL A 214 -8.27 14.23 3.01
C VAL A 214 -6.78 14.31 2.68
N TYR A 215 -6.09 13.17 2.71
CA TYR A 215 -4.66 12.99 2.51
C TYR A 215 -4.42 12.09 1.30
N ASN A 216 -3.94 12.66 0.18
CA ASN A 216 -3.75 11.92 -1.07
C ASN A 216 -2.39 11.22 -1.10
N TYR A 217 -2.38 9.90 -1.31
CA TYR A 217 -1.20 9.09 -1.59
C TYR A 217 -1.30 8.49 -2.99
N ILE A 218 -0.35 8.84 -3.86
CA ILE A 218 -0.31 8.32 -5.23
C ILE A 218 0.27 6.90 -5.22
N ASP A 219 -0.35 5.98 -5.96
CA ASP A 219 0.24 4.65 -6.15
C ASP A 219 1.55 4.74 -6.94
N ALA A 220 2.59 4.12 -6.39
CA ALA A 220 3.94 4.08 -6.93
C ALA A 220 4.41 2.66 -7.27
N ALA A 221 3.50 1.77 -7.65
CA ALA A 221 3.80 0.40 -8.00
C ALA A 221 4.63 -0.33 -6.92
N HIS A 222 5.73 -0.97 -7.27
CA HIS A 222 6.62 -1.69 -6.37
C HIS A 222 8.04 -1.83 -6.94
N HIS A 223 9.02 -2.20 -6.10
CA HIS A 223 10.41 -2.32 -6.54
C HIS A 223 10.59 -3.28 -7.72
N GLY A 224 9.87 -4.40 -7.74
CA GLY A 224 9.92 -5.41 -8.81
C GLY A 224 9.29 -4.95 -10.13
N TRP A 225 8.80 -3.72 -10.21
CA TRP A 225 8.28 -3.10 -11.42
C TRP A 225 9.08 -1.84 -11.83
N ILE A 226 9.25 -0.90 -10.92
CA ILE A 226 9.89 0.37 -11.25
C ILE A 226 11.26 0.58 -10.60
N GLY A 227 11.86 -0.46 -9.99
CA GLY A 227 13.15 -0.37 -9.32
C GLY A 227 14.38 -0.37 -10.24
N TRP A 228 14.23 -0.62 -11.54
CA TRP A 228 15.32 -0.50 -12.53
C TRP A 228 15.54 0.96 -12.94
N ASP A 229 16.79 1.34 -13.20
CA ASP A 229 17.15 2.71 -13.62
C ASP A 229 16.35 3.20 -14.83
N SER A 230 16.04 2.29 -15.77
CA SER A 230 15.23 2.60 -16.96
C SER A 230 13.79 2.98 -16.63
N ASN A 231 13.27 2.60 -15.45
CA ASN A 231 11.90 2.78 -15.04
C ASN A 231 11.77 3.80 -13.92
N PHE A 232 12.69 3.79 -12.96
CA PHE A 232 12.67 4.60 -11.75
C PHE A 232 12.60 6.10 -12.04
N GLY A 233 13.58 6.63 -12.77
CA GLY A 233 13.62 8.05 -13.14
C GLY A 233 12.38 8.49 -13.92
N PRO A 234 12.02 7.82 -15.03
CA PRO A 234 10.79 8.13 -15.77
C PRO A 234 9.50 8.02 -14.94
N SER A 235 9.44 7.13 -13.93
CA SER A 235 8.29 7.07 -13.02
C SER A 235 8.21 8.30 -12.11
N VAL A 236 9.34 8.76 -11.57
CA VAL A 236 9.40 10.03 -10.81
C VAL A 236 8.94 11.21 -11.68
N ASP A 237 9.34 11.22 -12.96
CA ASP A 237 8.95 12.27 -13.90
C ASP A 237 7.44 12.30 -14.14
N ILE A 238 6.80 11.14 -14.38
CA ILE A 238 5.36 11.08 -14.66
C ILE A 238 4.52 11.33 -13.40
N PHE A 239 4.98 10.95 -12.21
CA PHE A 239 4.34 11.31 -10.95
C PHE A 239 4.30 12.84 -10.77
N TYR A 240 5.39 13.51 -11.07
CA TYR A 240 5.46 14.97 -11.00
C TYR A 240 4.58 15.64 -12.06
N GLU A 241 4.53 15.09 -13.27
CA GLU A 241 3.65 15.56 -14.34
C GLU A 241 2.18 15.46 -13.91
N ALA A 242 1.76 14.30 -13.41
CA ALA A 242 0.38 14.06 -12.95
C ALA A 242 0.00 14.94 -11.76
N ALA A 243 0.91 15.13 -10.80
CA ALA A 243 0.69 16.01 -9.64
C ALA A 243 0.45 17.47 -10.04
N ASN A 244 0.93 17.90 -11.21
CA ASN A 244 0.76 19.26 -11.72
C ASN A 244 -0.24 19.35 -12.91
N ALA A 245 -0.98 18.29 -13.20
CA ALA A 245 -1.96 18.23 -14.28
C ALA A 245 -3.36 18.68 -13.78
N SER A 246 -4.25 19.04 -14.71
CA SER A 246 -5.68 19.33 -14.47
C SER A 246 -5.95 20.35 -13.34
N GLY A 247 -5.03 21.30 -13.13
CA GLY A 247 -5.12 22.33 -12.09
C GLY A 247 -4.70 21.86 -10.70
N SER A 248 -4.09 20.68 -10.59
CA SER A 248 -3.44 20.20 -9.37
C SER A 248 -2.06 20.82 -9.18
N THR A 249 -1.50 20.65 -7.99
CA THR A 249 -0.11 20.97 -7.64
C THR A 249 0.46 19.91 -6.70
N VAL A 250 1.78 19.88 -6.56
CA VAL A 250 2.45 18.97 -5.60
C VAL A 250 1.97 19.14 -4.17
N ASP A 251 1.37 20.28 -3.81
CA ASP A 251 0.85 20.55 -2.46
C ASP A 251 -0.38 19.70 -2.12
N TYR A 252 -1.08 19.17 -3.13
CA TYR A 252 -2.19 18.25 -2.94
C TYR A 252 -1.74 16.78 -2.77
N VAL A 253 -0.44 16.51 -2.89
CA VAL A 253 0.14 15.18 -2.67
C VAL A 253 0.70 15.10 -1.27
N HIS A 254 0.12 14.24 -0.43
CA HIS A 254 0.59 14.00 0.93
C HIS A 254 1.72 12.96 0.94
N GLY A 255 1.65 11.98 0.06
CA GLY A 255 2.65 10.94 -0.05
C GLY A 255 2.44 9.98 -1.21
N PHE A 256 3.11 8.86 -1.11
CA PHE A 256 3.06 7.78 -2.10
C PHE A 256 2.91 6.43 -1.40
N ILE A 257 2.37 5.46 -2.12
CA ILE A 257 2.26 4.09 -1.62
C ILE A 257 2.90 3.11 -2.57
N SER A 258 3.56 2.09 -2.04
CA SER A 258 4.09 0.97 -2.82
C SER A 258 3.47 -0.36 -2.43
N ASN A 259 3.68 -1.34 -3.30
CA ASN A 259 3.26 -2.73 -3.12
C ASN A 259 1.75 -2.94 -2.98
N THR A 260 0.94 -1.95 -3.38
CA THR A 260 -0.52 -2.07 -3.33
C THR A 260 -0.98 -3.28 -4.12
N ALA A 261 -1.72 -4.16 -3.45
CA ALA A 261 -2.23 -5.40 -4.03
C ALA A 261 -1.14 -6.34 -4.59
N ASN A 262 0.11 -6.21 -4.15
CA ASN A 262 1.23 -7.05 -4.57
C ASN A 262 1.77 -7.91 -3.41
N TYR A 263 2.92 -8.56 -3.62
CA TYR A 263 3.46 -9.60 -2.74
C TYR A 263 4.94 -9.42 -2.41
N SER A 264 5.56 -8.32 -2.84
CA SER A 264 6.99 -8.04 -2.63
C SER A 264 7.33 -7.95 -1.14
N ALA A 265 8.41 -8.60 -0.71
CA ALA A 265 8.84 -8.55 0.67
C ALA A 265 9.10 -7.12 1.14
N THR A 266 8.69 -6.79 2.36
CA THR A 266 8.98 -5.48 2.98
C THR A 266 10.48 -5.30 3.18
N VAL A 267 11.16 -6.36 3.66
CA VAL A 267 12.62 -6.41 3.86
C VAL A 267 13.13 -7.79 3.44
N GLU A 268 14.25 -7.81 2.73
CA GLU A 268 15.02 -9.03 2.40
C GLU A 268 16.27 -9.12 3.27
N PRO A 269 16.17 -9.65 4.50
CA PRO A 269 17.24 -9.52 5.51
C PRO A 269 18.52 -10.29 5.19
N TYR A 270 18.47 -11.19 4.21
CA TYR A 270 19.60 -12.05 3.84
C TYR A 270 20.17 -11.74 2.46
N LEU A 271 19.66 -10.68 1.81
CA LEU A 271 20.15 -10.20 0.52
C LEU A 271 20.61 -8.74 0.63
N ASP A 272 21.87 -8.51 0.30
CA ASP A 272 22.39 -7.18 0.00
C ASP A 272 22.52 -7.05 -1.51
N VAL A 273 21.73 -6.17 -2.13
CA VAL A 273 21.72 -5.97 -3.58
C VAL A 273 23.12 -5.63 -4.14
N ASN A 274 23.98 -5.01 -3.33
CA ASN A 274 25.37 -4.67 -3.67
C ASN A 274 26.38 -5.74 -3.21
N GLY A 275 25.91 -6.76 -2.52
CA GLY A 275 26.73 -7.90 -2.07
C GLY A 275 27.19 -8.77 -3.22
N THR A 276 28.12 -9.70 -2.92
CA THR A 276 28.65 -10.64 -3.90
C THR A 276 28.61 -12.06 -3.41
N VAL A 277 28.38 -12.99 -4.34
CA VAL A 277 28.52 -14.43 -4.13
C VAL A 277 29.60 -14.94 -5.08
N ASN A 278 30.68 -15.49 -4.56
CA ASN A 278 31.82 -15.97 -5.35
C ASN A 278 32.33 -14.95 -6.41
N GLY A 279 32.35 -13.65 -6.01
CA GLY A 279 32.79 -12.53 -6.85
C GLY A 279 31.77 -12.02 -7.88
N GLN A 280 30.56 -12.57 -7.93
CA GLN A 280 29.46 -12.09 -8.76
C GLN A 280 28.51 -11.24 -7.92
N LEU A 281 28.07 -10.09 -8.44
CA LEU A 281 27.09 -9.23 -7.76
C LEU A 281 25.73 -9.94 -7.62
N ILE A 282 25.05 -9.79 -6.48
CA ILE A 282 23.70 -10.33 -6.24
C ILE A 282 22.70 -9.82 -7.31
N ARG A 283 22.83 -8.59 -7.75
CA ARG A 283 21.98 -8.03 -8.82
C ARG A 283 22.12 -8.71 -10.18
N GLN A 284 23.18 -9.50 -10.41
CA GLN A 284 23.36 -10.32 -11.63
C GLN A 284 22.57 -11.63 -11.60
N SER A 285 21.96 -11.97 -10.47
CA SER A 285 21.11 -13.17 -10.39
C SER A 285 19.87 -13.02 -11.28
N LYS A 286 19.29 -14.16 -11.66
CA LYS A 286 18.06 -14.18 -12.47
C LYS A 286 16.86 -13.58 -11.76
N TRP A 287 16.83 -13.65 -10.42
CA TRP A 287 15.74 -13.07 -9.62
C TRP A 287 15.82 -11.56 -9.57
N VAL A 288 17.01 -11.00 -9.33
CA VAL A 288 17.19 -9.55 -9.20
C VAL A 288 17.27 -8.87 -10.55
N ASP A 289 17.89 -9.52 -11.53
CA ASP A 289 17.97 -9.07 -12.93
C ASP A 289 18.38 -7.60 -13.09
N TRP A 290 19.45 -7.20 -12.39
CA TRP A 290 19.97 -5.82 -12.38
C TRP A 290 19.06 -4.76 -11.74
N ASN A 291 17.98 -5.17 -11.06
CA ASN A 291 17.21 -4.24 -10.22
C ASN A 291 18.12 -3.60 -9.16
N GLN A 292 17.88 -2.33 -8.85
CA GLN A 292 18.62 -1.62 -7.79
C GLN A 292 18.16 -2.00 -6.39
N TYR A 293 17.02 -2.65 -6.28
CA TYR A 293 16.36 -3.01 -5.02
C TYR A 293 16.00 -4.49 -4.99
N VAL A 294 15.91 -5.04 -3.78
CA VAL A 294 15.45 -6.40 -3.51
C VAL A 294 14.21 -6.41 -2.60
N ASP A 295 13.85 -5.26 -2.02
CA ASP A 295 12.72 -5.12 -1.09
C ASP A 295 12.05 -3.74 -1.19
N GLU A 296 10.85 -3.64 -0.57
CA GLU A 296 10.05 -2.42 -0.65
C GLU A 296 10.58 -1.31 0.26
N LEU A 297 11.16 -1.63 1.42
CA LEU A 297 11.60 -0.60 2.35
C LEU A 297 12.75 0.24 1.77
N SER A 298 13.77 -0.41 1.23
CA SER A 298 14.88 0.30 0.58
C SER A 298 14.42 1.09 -0.64
N PHE A 299 13.49 0.50 -1.42
CA PHE A 299 12.91 1.14 -2.60
C PHE A 299 12.13 2.42 -2.24
N VAL A 300 11.21 2.38 -1.28
CA VAL A 300 10.38 3.55 -0.95
C VAL A 300 11.20 4.67 -0.31
N GLN A 301 12.26 4.34 0.44
CA GLN A 301 13.14 5.34 1.03
C GLN A 301 13.92 6.11 -0.04
N ASP A 302 14.45 5.42 -1.03
CA ASP A 302 15.14 6.06 -2.17
C ASP A 302 14.16 6.80 -3.08
N LEU A 303 12.99 6.21 -3.34
CA LEU A 303 11.93 6.86 -4.12
C LEU A 303 11.50 8.18 -3.48
N ARG A 304 11.31 8.20 -2.16
CA ARG A 304 11.00 9.42 -1.42
C ARG A 304 12.04 10.51 -1.66
N GLN A 305 13.32 10.18 -1.58
CA GLN A 305 14.40 11.16 -1.83
C GLN A 305 14.37 11.67 -3.28
N ALA A 306 14.14 10.79 -4.25
CA ALA A 306 14.06 11.16 -5.65
C ALA A 306 12.85 12.08 -5.93
N LEU A 307 11.71 11.81 -5.31
CA LEU A 307 10.50 12.62 -5.41
C LEU A 307 10.71 14.02 -4.81
N ILE A 308 11.33 14.11 -3.63
CA ILE A 308 11.70 15.41 -3.01
C ILE A 308 12.67 16.17 -3.91
N ALA A 309 13.70 15.51 -4.44
CA ALA A 309 14.64 16.11 -5.37
C ALA A 309 13.98 16.57 -6.67
N LYS A 310 12.89 15.92 -7.12
CA LYS A 310 12.10 16.30 -8.27
C LYS A 310 11.26 17.55 -8.05
N GLY A 311 10.89 17.85 -6.80
CA GLY A 311 10.13 19.05 -6.45
C GLY A 311 8.86 18.80 -5.65
N PHE A 312 8.64 17.59 -5.15
CA PHE A 312 7.62 17.35 -4.13
C PHE A 312 8.06 17.94 -2.78
N ARG A 313 7.11 18.13 -1.88
CA ARG A 313 7.37 18.64 -0.54
C ARG A 313 8.34 17.74 0.22
N SER A 314 9.13 18.30 1.12
CA SER A 314 10.12 17.56 1.91
C SER A 314 9.50 16.65 2.99
N ASP A 315 8.23 16.88 3.32
CA ASP A 315 7.45 16.17 4.33
C ASP A 315 6.51 15.11 3.73
N ILE A 316 6.58 14.80 2.43
CA ILE A 316 5.81 13.68 1.86
C ILE A 316 6.14 12.38 2.60
N GLY A 317 5.10 11.61 2.93
CA GLY A 317 5.25 10.30 3.57
C GLY A 317 5.15 9.14 2.58
N MET A 318 5.61 7.96 3.02
CA MET A 318 5.48 6.74 2.24
C MET A 318 4.60 5.74 2.97
N LEU A 319 3.79 4.98 2.23
CA LEU A 319 3.07 3.81 2.71
C LEU A 319 3.59 2.57 2.01
N ILE A 320 3.55 1.43 2.69
CA ILE A 320 3.80 0.11 2.10
C ILE A 320 2.61 -0.79 2.41
N ASP A 321 1.97 -1.35 1.36
CA ASP A 321 0.97 -2.40 1.56
C ASP A 321 1.65 -3.71 1.95
N THR A 322 1.39 -4.15 3.18
CA THR A 322 1.97 -5.36 3.77
C THR A 322 0.96 -6.50 3.91
N SER A 323 -0.21 -6.36 3.29
CA SER A 323 -1.33 -7.29 3.49
C SER A 323 -1.01 -8.75 3.12
N ARG A 324 -0.16 -8.98 2.11
CA ARG A 324 0.06 -10.32 1.54
C ARG A 324 1.53 -10.66 1.27
N ASN A 325 2.46 -10.00 1.93
CA ASN A 325 3.90 -10.12 1.66
C ASN A 325 4.71 -10.77 2.82
N GLY A 326 4.02 -11.44 3.74
CA GLY A 326 4.66 -12.04 4.92
C GLY A 326 5.56 -13.22 4.59
N TRP A 327 5.16 -14.07 3.62
CA TRP A 327 5.95 -15.22 3.18
C TRP A 327 6.49 -16.06 4.34
N GLY A 328 5.64 -16.35 5.33
CA GLY A 328 5.93 -17.28 6.41
C GLY A 328 5.87 -18.74 5.94
N GLY A 329 5.52 -19.63 6.84
CA GLY A 329 5.41 -21.05 6.53
C GLY A 329 6.76 -21.76 6.40
N PRO A 330 6.75 -23.03 5.96
CA PRO A 330 7.92 -23.91 6.05
C PRO A 330 9.05 -23.52 5.07
N ASN A 331 8.75 -22.77 4.02
CA ASN A 331 9.70 -22.38 2.98
C ASN A 331 10.40 -21.05 3.26
N ARG A 332 10.03 -20.35 4.35
CA ARG A 332 10.71 -19.10 4.73
C ARG A 332 12.13 -19.39 5.18
N PRO A 333 13.15 -18.77 4.58
CA PRO A 333 14.52 -18.94 5.03
C PRO A 333 14.72 -18.34 6.44
N THR A 334 15.60 -18.97 7.22
CA THR A 334 15.98 -18.53 8.57
C THR A 334 17.39 -17.93 8.64
N GLY A 335 18.06 -17.84 7.49
CA GLY A 335 19.40 -17.29 7.33
C GLY A 335 19.82 -17.29 5.87
N PRO A 336 20.98 -16.68 5.55
CA PRO A 336 21.51 -16.68 4.19
C PRO A 336 21.94 -18.10 3.80
N SER A 337 21.85 -18.41 2.51
CA SER A 337 22.37 -19.65 1.92
C SER A 337 23.90 -19.74 2.06
N SER A 338 24.43 -20.95 2.07
CA SER A 338 25.86 -21.21 1.98
C SER A 338 26.33 -21.54 0.56
N SER A 339 25.45 -21.49 -0.43
CA SER A 339 25.76 -21.78 -1.82
C SER A 339 26.79 -20.80 -2.41
N THR A 340 27.68 -21.31 -3.24
CA THR A 340 28.61 -20.51 -4.04
C THR A 340 28.09 -20.24 -5.47
N ASP A 341 26.98 -20.86 -5.84
CA ASP A 341 26.23 -20.52 -7.06
C ASP A 341 25.30 -19.34 -6.79
N LEU A 342 25.41 -18.27 -7.56
CA LEU A 342 24.70 -17.02 -7.34
C LEU A 342 23.18 -17.18 -7.34
N ASN A 343 22.63 -17.91 -8.31
CA ASN A 343 21.17 -18.05 -8.43
C ASN A 343 20.62 -18.92 -7.29
N THR A 344 21.30 -19.99 -6.95
CA THR A 344 20.95 -20.83 -5.80
C THR A 344 21.02 -20.05 -4.50
N TYR A 345 22.10 -19.26 -4.30
CA TYR A 345 22.23 -18.41 -3.12
C TYR A 345 21.05 -17.46 -2.95
N VAL A 346 20.70 -16.73 -4.01
CA VAL A 346 19.60 -15.77 -4.00
C VAL A 346 18.26 -16.48 -3.79
N ASP A 347 18.03 -17.60 -4.48
CA ASP A 347 16.77 -18.34 -4.34
C ASP A 347 16.57 -18.94 -2.95
N GLU A 348 17.61 -19.43 -2.32
CA GLU A 348 17.55 -20.00 -0.95
C GLU A 348 17.52 -18.92 0.14
N SER A 349 18.02 -17.70 -0.13
CA SER A 349 18.12 -16.61 0.86
C SER A 349 16.93 -15.67 0.87
N ARG A 350 16.27 -15.45 -0.28
CA ARG A 350 15.18 -14.47 -0.41
C ARG A 350 13.93 -14.87 0.37
N ILE A 351 13.25 -13.88 0.95
CA ILE A 351 11.97 -14.04 1.64
C ILE A 351 10.83 -14.20 0.64
N ASP A 352 10.77 -13.36 -0.38
CA ASP A 352 9.77 -13.45 -1.45
C ASP A 352 9.90 -14.80 -2.18
N ARG A 353 8.90 -15.67 -2.03
CA ARG A 353 8.92 -17.03 -2.58
C ARG A 353 8.22 -17.18 -3.93
N ARG A 354 7.81 -16.06 -4.56
CA ARG A 354 7.26 -16.12 -5.94
C ARG A 354 8.25 -16.79 -6.89
N ILE A 355 7.74 -17.40 -7.94
CA ILE A 355 8.56 -17.99 -9.00
C ILE A 355 9.32 -16.90 -9.76
N HIS A 356 8.68 -15.75 -9.95
CA HIS A 356 9.26 -14.56 -10.59
C HIS A 356 8.67 -13.29 -9.96
N PRO A 357 9.45 -12.21 -9.76
CA PRO A 357 8.95 -10.97 -9.15
C PRO A 357 7.83 -10.29 -9.95
N GLY A 358 7.72 -10.57 -11.25
CA GLY A 358 6.62 -10.11 -12.10
C GLY A 358 5.32 -10.92 -11.99
N ASN A 359 5.26 -11.94 -11.14
CA ASN A 359 4.02 -12.67 -10.86
C ASN A 359 3.22 -11.90 -9.81
N TRP A 360 1.94 -11.60 -10.12
CA TRP A 360 1.14 -10.69 -9.31
C TRP A 360 -0.24 -11.25 -8.90
N CYS A 361 -0.76 -12.28 -9.56
CA CYS A 361 -2.12 -12.73 -9.33
C CYS A 361 -2.16 -13.91 -8.35
N ASN A 362 -2.92 -13.78 -7.26
CA ASN A 362 -3.26 -14.81 -6.27
C ASN A 362 -2.10 -15.78 -5.93
N GLN A 363 -0.95 -15.27 -5.56
CA GLN A 363 0.28 -16.04 -5.45
C GLN A 363 0.22 -17.11 -4.36
N ALA A 364 0.46 -18.36 -4.77
CA ALA A 364 0.54 -19.50 -3.86
C ALA A 364 1.72 -19.37 -2.89
N GLY A 365 1.53 -19.76 -1.63
CA GLY A 365 2.54 -19.70 -0.58
C GLY A 365 2.68 -18.33 0.10
N ALA A 366 1.99 -17.31 -0.39
CA ALA A 366 1.97 -15.99 0.25
C ALA A 366 1.36 -16.05 1.67
N GLY A 367 1.78 -15.11 2.53
CA GLY A 367 1.28 -14.99 3.90
C GLY A 367 0.89 -13.56 4.23
N LEU A 368 0.04 -13.37 5.24
CA LEU A 368 -0.17 -12.05 5.83
C LEU A 368 1.17 -11.47 6.27
N GLY A 369 1.43 -10.22 5.93
CA GLY A 369 2.63 -9.51 6.31
C GLY A 369 2.52 -8.79 7.65
N GLU A 370 3.38 -7.80 7.84
CA GLU A 370 3.35 -6.91 8.99
C GLU A 370 1.94 -6.31 9.15
N ARG A 371 1.42 -6.36 10.37
CA ARG A 371 0.13 -5.73 10.69
C ARG A 371 0.25 -4.22 10.51
N PRO A 372 -0.86 -3.52 10.24
CA PRO A 372 -0.85 -2.07 10.14
C PRO A 372 -0.09 -1.43 11.30
N THR A 373 0.98 -0.70 10.99
CA THR A 373 1.93 -0.17 11.98
C THR A 373 2.32 1.25 11.59
N VAL A 374 2.20 2.18 12.54
CA VAL A 374 2.51 3.60 12.34
C VAL A 374 4.01 3.85 12.55
N ASN A 375 4.61 4.71 11.72
CA ASN A 375 6.02 5.11 11.79
C ASN A 375 6.98 3.92 11.85
N PRO A 376 6.87 2.89 10.98
CA PRO A 376 7.68 1.68 11.09
C PRO A 376 9.16 1.92 10.74
N ALA A 377 9.46 2.94 9.92
CA ALA A 377 10.80 3.29 9.48
C ALA A 377 10.88 4.77 9.08
N PRO A 378 12.08 5.35 9.01
CA PRO A 378 12.27 6.75 8.60
C PRO A 378 11.66 7.03 7.22
N GLY A 379 10.77 8.04 7.14
CA GLY A 379 10.08 8.45 5.92
C GLY A 379 8.91 7.56 5.50
N VAL A 380 8.57 6.55 6.32
CA VAL A 380 7.42 5.67 6.11
C VAL A 380 6.37 5.99 7.17
N ASP A 381 5.22 6.52 6.74
CA ASP A 381 4.13 6.92 7.63
C ASP A 381 3.45 5.72 8.27
N ALA A 382 3.22 4.66 7.47
CA ALA A 382 2.66 3.42 7.98
C ALA A 382 2.93 2.21 7.06
N TYR A 383 2.96 1.02 7.66
CA TYR A 383 2.58 -0.22 7.00
C TYR A 383 1.06 -0.33 7.05
N VAL A 384 0.47 -0.68 5.94
CA VAL A 384 -1.00 -0.69 5.78
C VAL A 384 -1.47 -1.98 5.09
N TRP A 385 -2.75 -2.31 5.25
CA TRP A 385 -3.41 -3.36 4.48
C TRP A 385 -4.40 -2.69 3.51
N VAL A 386 -3.90 -2.25 2.37
CA VAL A 386 -4.75 -1.63 1.34
C VAL A 386 -5.53 -2.69 0.59
N LYS A 387 -4.86 -3.73 0.07
CA LYS A 387 -5.58 -4.88 -0.47
C LYS A 387 -6.17 -5.69 0.70
N PRO A 388 -7.50 -5.79 0.82
CA PRO A 388 -8.09 -6.61 1.86
C PRO A 388 -7.68 -8.09 1.67
N PRO A 389 -6.98 -8.71 2.63
CA PRO A 389 -6.61 -10.12 2.50
C PRO A 389 -7.82 -11.01 2.28
N GLY A 390 -7.72 -11.95 1.34
CA GLY A 390 -8.81 -12.83 0.96
C GLY A 390 -9.68 -12.32 -0.17
N GLU A 391 -9.45 -11.12 -0.69
CA GLU A 391 -10.07 -10.66 -1.94
C GLU A 391 -9.18 -11.03 -3.13
N SER A 392 -9.77 -11.74 -4.09
CA SER A 392 -9.08 -12.22 -5.30
C SER A 392 -8.49 -11.09 -6.14
N ASP A 393 -7.36 -11.36 -6.79
CA ASP A 393 -6.79 -10.48 -7.82
C ASP A 393 -7.42 -10.70 -9.20
N GLY A 394 -7.94 -11.91 -9.45
CA GLY A 394 -8.58 -12.26 -10.71
C GLY A 394 -8.92 -13.74 -10.77
N ALA A 395 -9.84 -14.11 -11.67
CA ALA A 395 -10.31 -15.47 -11.82
C ALA A 395 -9.23 -16.40 -12.39
N SER A 396 -9.20 -17.66 -11.92
CA SER A 396 -8.28 -18.69 -12.43
C SER A 396 -8.65 -19.18 -13.84
N GLU A 397 -9.85 -18.91 -14.29
CA GLU A 397 -10.40 -19.23 -15.62
C GLU A 397 -11.41 -18.14 -16.03
N GLU A 398 -11.81 -18.12 -17.28
CA GLU A 398 -12.80 -17.14 -17.75
C GLU A 398 -14.15 -17.37 -17.08
N ILE A 399 -14.64 -16.37 -16.33
CA ILE A 399 -15.94 -16.38 -15.65
C ILE A 399 -16.79 -15.25 -16.23
N PRO A 400 -17.92 -15.56 -16.92
CA PRO A 400 -18.87 -14.54 -17.35
C PRO A 400 -19.39 -13.72 -16.17
N ASN A 401 -19.33 -12.39 -16.29
CA ASN A 401 -19.77 -11.46 -15.24
C ASN A 401 -20.29 -10.15 -15.84
N ASP A 402 -21.02 -9.37 -15.06
CA ASP A 402 -21.55 -8.06 -15.39
C ASP A 402 -20.78 -6.90 -14.75
N GLU A 403 -19.64 -7.21 -14.08
CA GLU A 403 -18.79 -6.23 -13.41
C GLU A 403 -17.67 -5.67 -14.31
N GLY A 404 -17.61 -6.07 -15.59
CA GLY A 404 -16.57 -5.65 -16.53
C GLY A 404 -15.20 -6.29 -16.30
N LYS A 405 -15.09 -7.29 -15.42
CA LYS A 405 -13.84 -7.98 -15.09
C LYS A 405 -13.45 -8.96 -16.20
N GLY A 406 -12.26 -8.78 -16.77
CA GLY A 406 -11.69 -9.68 -17.76
C GLY A 406 -11.00 -10.89 -17.14
N PHE A 407 -10.56 -11.82 -18.02
CA PHE A 407 -9.69 -12.92 -17.62
C PHE A 407 -8.25 -12.62 -18.04
N ASP A 408 -7.33 -12.65 -17.07
CA ASP A 408 -5.90 -12.53 -17.31
C ASP A 408 -5.21 -13.86 -17.07
N ARG A 409 -4.42 -14.31 -18.03
CA ARG A 409 -3.70 -15.58 -17.92
C ARG A 409 -2.67 -15.63 -16.79
N MET A 410 -2.23 -14.50 -16.26
CA MET A 410 -1.40 -14.47 -15.05
C MET A 410 -2.15 -15.02 -13.83
N CYS A 411 -3.48 -15.09 -13.86
CA CYS A 411 -4.31 -15.70 -12.83
C CYS A 411 -4.60 -17.20 -13.08
N ASP A 412 -4.26 -17.72 -14.26
CA ASP A 412 -4.38 -19.13 -14.62
C ASP A 412 -3.21 -19.93 -14.02
N PRO A 413 -3.45 -20.87 -13.09
CA PRO A 413 -2.39 -21.67 -12.46
C PRO A 413 -1.64 -22.59 -13.45
N THR A 414 -2.19 -22.83 -14.65
CA THR A 414 -1.56 -23.66 -15.69
C THR A 414 -0.70 -22.84 -16.67
N TYR A 415 -0.76 -21.51 -16.57
CA TYR A 415 -0.04 -20.63 -17.48
C TYR A 415 1.47 -20.67 -17.25
N GLN A 416 2.22 -20.85 -18.35
CA GLN A 416 3.68 -20.96 -18.32
C GLN A 416 4.37 -19.62 -18.52
N GLY A 417 3.63 -18.52 -18.44
CA GLY A 417 4.18 -17.18 -18.47
C GLY A 417 4.34 -16.54 -19.84
N ASN A 418 4.95 -15.37 -19.83
CA ASN A 418 5.27 -14.57 -21.00
C ASN A 418 6.60 -13.82 -20.78
N ALA A 419 6.97 -12.95 -21.71
CA ALA A 419 8.23 -12.22 -21.62
C ALA A 419 8.37 -11.31 -20.38
N ARG A 420 7.22 -10.82 -19.82
CA ARG A 420 7.22 -9.94 -18.64
C ARG A 420 7.61 -10.67 -17.36
N ASN A 421 7.30 -11.95 -17.26
CA ASN A 421 7.70 -12.79 -16.12
C ASN A 421 8.80 -13.80 -16.49
N GLY A 422 9.61 -13.50 -17.50
CA GLY A 422 10.71 -14.35 -17.94
C GLY A 422 10.27 -15.72 -18.45
N ASN A 423 9.02 -15.86 -18.92
CA ASN A 423 8.40 -17.13 -19.32
C ASN A 423 8.38 -18.17 -18.17
N ASN A 424 8.15 -17.72 -16.96
CA ASN A 424 7.97 -18.59 -15.79
C ASN A 424 6.49 -18.88 -15.52
N PRO A 425 6.14 -20.03 -14.90
CA PRO A 425 4.76 -20.30 -14.47
C PRO A 425 4.19 -19.16 -13.63
N SER A 426 2.87 -18.94 -13.74
CA SER A 426 2.18 -17.85 -13.03
C SER A 426 2.26 -17.96 -11.51
N GLY A 427 2.34 -19.19 -10.96
CA GLY A 427 2.31 -19.43 -9.51
C GLY A 427 0.97 -19.09 -8.85
N ALA A 428 -0.08 -18.85 -9.63
CA ALA A 428 -1.40 -18.48 -9.13
C ALA A 428 -2.11 -19.67 -8.46
N LEU A 429 -2.94 -19.36 -7.46
CA LEU A 429 -3.82 -20.33 -6.81
C LEU A 429 -4.95 -20.74 -7.75
N PRO A 430 -5.39 -22.03 -7.74
CA PRO A 430 -6.52 -22.50 -8.51
C PRO A 430 -7.87 -22.08 -7.88
N ASN A 431 -8.93 -22.12 -8.70
CA ASN A 431 -10.32 -21.87 -8.29
C ASN A 431 -10.56 -20.46 -7.72
N ALA A 432 -9.76 -19.47 -8.11
CA ALA A 432 -9.97 -18.10 -7.73
C ALA A 432 -11.23 -17.51 -8.40
N PRO A 433 -12.06 -16.76 -7.67
CA PRO A 433 -13.16 -16.00 -8.24
C PRO A 433 -12.64 -14.76 -8.98
N ILE A 434 -13.54 -14.00 -9.63
CA ILE A 434 -13.19 -12.72 -10.25
C ILE A 434 -12.62 -11.72 -9.24
N SER A 435 -11.89 -10.73 -9.74
CA SER A 435 -11.20 -9.70 -8.93
C SER A 435 -12.16 -9.03 -7.93
N GLY A 436 -11.71 -8.85 -6.69
CA GLY A 436 -12.46 -8.25 -5.59
C GLY A 436 -13.39 -9.20 -4.83
N HIS A 437 -13.69 -10.38 -5.37
CA HIS A 437 -14.54 -11.37 -4.70
C HIS A 437 -13.77 -12.16 -3.64
N TRP A 438 -14.49 -12.61 -2.60
CA TRP A 438 -13.89 -13.37 -1.50
C TRP A 438 -13.35 -14.72 -1.93
N PHE A 439 -12.08 -14.95 -1.67
CA PHE A 439 -11.33 -16.16 -1.98
C PHE A 439 -10.88 -16.85 -0.70
N SER A 440 -11.76 -17.63 -0.10
CA SER A 440 -11.56 -18.34 1.17
C SER A 440 -10.27 -19.16 1.21
N ALA A 441 -9.92 -19.87 0.12
CA ALA A 441 -8.70 -20.69 0.08
C ALA A 441 -7.44 -19.82 0.21
N GLN A 442 -7.37 -18.68 -0.50
CA GLN A 442 -6.27 -17.74 -0.37
C GLN A 442 -6.19 -17.16 1.05
N PHE A 443 -7.33 -16.74 1.62
CA PHE A 443 -7.33 -16.15 2.96
C PHE A 443 -6.79 -17.12 4.02
N ARG A 444 -7.20 -18.39 3.96
CA ARG A 444 -6.68 -19.43 4.88
C ARG A 444 -5.19 -19.70 4.69
N GLU A 445 -4.72 -19.67 3.45
CA GLU A 445 -3.28 -19.83 3.17
C GLU A 445 -2.49 -18.62 3.69
N LEU A 446 -3.01 -17.39 3.50
CA LEU A 446 -2.41 -16.17 4.04
C LEU A 446 -2.32 -16.21 5.57
N LEU A 447 -3.34 -16.71 6.27
CA LEU A 447 -3.30 -16.91 7.72
C LEU A 447 -2.24 -17.93 8.12
N ALA A 448 -2.20 -19.09 7.44
CA ALA A 448 -1.26 -20.18 7.75
C ALA A 448 0.20 -19.77 7.54
N ASN A 449 0.47 -18.92 6.56
CA ASN A 449 1.78 -18.44 6.18
C ASN A 449 2.07 -17.01 6.69
N ALA A 450 1.33 -16.52 7.66
CA ALA A 450 1.55 -15.19 8.22
C ALA A 450 2.97 -15.02 8.78
N TYR A 451 3.57 -13.87 8.51
CA TYR A 451 4.81 -13.44 9.15
C TYR A 451 4.84 -11.91 9.31
N PRO A 452 4.98 -11.41 10.52
CA PRO A 452 5.11 -12.14 11.80
C PRO A 452 3.95 -13.10 12.06
N PRO A 453 4.17 -14.20 12.83
CA PRO A 453 3.10 -15.15 13.17
C PRO A 453 1.91 -14.48 13.85
N LEU A 454 0.72 -15.08 13.72
CA LEU A 454 -0.53 -14.65 14.38
C LEU A 454 -0.51 -14.90 15.87
#